data_498af24a1d8d1a34a2715f2a8b59eb94
#
_entry.id   498af24a1d8d1a34a2715f2a8b59eb94
#
_cell.length_a   1.000
_cell.length_b   1.000
_cell.length_c   1.000
_cell.angle_alpha   90.00
_cell.angle_beta   90.00
_cell.angle_gamma   90.00
#
_symmetry.space_group_name_H-M   'P 1'
#
loop_
_entity.id
_entity.type
_entity.pdbx_description
1 polymer ?
#
loop_
_entity_poly.entity_id
_entity_poly.type
_entity_poly.pdbx_seq_one_letter_code
_entity_poly.pdbx_strand_id
1 'polypeptide(L)'
;LEALFETHNIRSIDPRTPNAQDGAAADVVIQTFNKTVDEQEILLSYVYATVSTDSRHEQAQGLLSEIEDLDARISPLLARLADWVASLDANALQQVSDEAREHLGPLLRLQDRAIHQMSEAEEGLYAELGTTGSSAWGRLQSDLTSQLSVDVHLPTGTKTMPIAAVRGLATDNDLAVRKAAYEAEMRAWPTVAVACAAAMNSIKGEANTVNKRRQWKAPIDASLYSNSVSNATFTAMQSAISASLPDFRRWMRVKAQLHGDTNGLSWWNLFAPLHI
;
A
#
# COMPACT_ATOMS: atom_id res chain seq x y z
N LEU A 1 1.80 24.06 -6.90
CA LEU A 1 1.98 23.80 -5.48
C LEU A 1 3.35 24.25 -5.00
N GLU A 2 4.48 23.87 -5.65
CA GLU A 2 5.85 24.27 -5.29
C GLU A 2 6.00 25.80 -5.14
N ALA A 3 5.56 26.58 -6.15
CA ALA A 3 5.60 28.03 -6.10
C ALA A 3 4.80 28.61 -4.92
N LEU A 4 3.70 27.98 -4.54
CA LEU A 4 2.88 28.38 -3.40
C LEU A 4 3.65 28.18 -2.08
N PHE A 5 4.32 27.04 -1.94
CA PHE A 5 5.14 26.74 -0.77
C PHE A 5 6.29 27.74 -0.59
N GLU A 6 6.95 28.17 -1.70
CA GLU A 6 7.98 29.21 -1.65
C GLU A 6 7.39 30.57 -1.28
N THR A 7 6.23 30.94 -1.88
CA THR A 7 5.58 32.23 -1.64
C THR A 7 5.21 32.39 -0.16
N HIS A 8 4.70 31.33 0.47
CA HIS A 8 4.28 31.37 1.87
C HIS A 8 5.33 30.86 2.85
N ASN A 9 6.55 30.58 2.35
CA ASN A 9 7.67 30.06 3.17
C ASN A 9 7.29 28.82 4.00
N ILE A 10 6.56 27.88 3.37
CA ILE A 10 6.13 26.63 4.01
C ILE A 10 7.33 25.71 4.19
N ARG A 11 7.91 25.71 5.38
CA ARG A 11 9.06 24.89 5.81
C ARG A 11 9.18 24.93 7.32
N SER A 12 10.10 24.18 7.90
CA SER A 12 10.44 24.28 9.32
C SER A 12 10.84 25.72 9.67
N ILE A 13 10.27 26.23 10.75
CA ILE A 13 10.58 27.54 11.34
C ILE A 13 10.80 27.38 12.84
N ASP A 14 11.34 28.42 13.51
CA ASP A 14 11.40 28.42 14.96
C ASP A 14 9.98 28.32 15.55
N PRO A 15 9.73 27.42 16.53
CA PRO A 15 8.40 27.23 17.13
C PRO A 15 7.84 28.56 17.68
N ARG A 16 6.63 28.89 17.28
CA ARG A 16 5.92 30.10 17.71
C ARG A 16 4.40 29.97 17.58
N THR A 17 3.70 30.85 18.27
CA THR A 17 2.25 30.96 18.07
C THR A 17 1.92 31.47 16.67
N PRO A 18 0.98 30.84 15.93
CA PRO A 18 0.56 31.30 14.63
C PRO A 18 -0.19 32.63 14.70
N ASN A 19 -0.06 33.43 13.66
CA ASN A 19 -0.75 34.70 13.48
C ASN A 19 -1.72 34.65 12.29
N ALA A 20 -2.43 35.75 12.01
CA ALA A 20 -3.41 35.82 10.92
C ALA A 20 -2.80 35.58 9.53
N GLN A 21 -1.52 35.91 9.30
CA GLN A 21 -0.85 35.63 8.03
C GLN A 21 -0.58 34.10 7.87
N ASP A 22 -0.23 33.42 8.97
CA ASP A 22 -0.09 31.97 8.97
C ASP A 22 -1.44 31.28 8.70
N GLY A 23 -2.53 31.82 9.25
CA GLY A 23 -3.88 31.35 8.99
C GLY A 23 -4.25 31.45 7.51
N ALA A 24 -4.03 32.63 6.90
CA ALA A 24 -4.30 32.82 5.48
C ALA A 24 -3.41 31.93 4.58
N ALA A 25 -2.16 31.71 4.97
CA ALA A 25 -1.26 30.77 4.29
C ALA A 25 -1.76 29.33 4.40
N ALA A 26 -2.19 28.90 5.60
CA ALA A 26 -2.74 27.57 5.83
C ALA A 26 -3.98 27.32 4.96
N ASP A 27 -4.92 28.28 4.89
CA ASP A 27 -6.15 28.14 4.10
C ASP A 27 -5.82 27.87 2.63
N VAL A 28 -4.95 28.66 2.02
CA VAL A 28 -4.60 28.51 0.59
C VAL A 28 -3.76 27.25 0.35
N VAL A 29 -2.82 26.96 1.23
CA VAL A 29 -1.91 25.80 1.07
C VAL A 29 -2.66 24.51 1.24
N ILE A 30 -3.51 24.35 2.28
CA ILE A 30 -4.28 23.12 2.53
C ILE A 30 -5.24 22.87 1.38
N GLN A 31 -6.01 23.86 0.95
CA GLN A 31 -6.93 23.72 -0.18
C GLN A 31 -6.21 23.29 -1.46
N THR A 32 -5.09 23.96 -1.78
CA THR A 32 -4.35 23.64 -3.01
C THR A 32 -3.69 22.27 -2.92
N PHE A 33 -3.16 21.91 -1.74
CA PHE A 33 -2.57 20.59 -1.51
C PHE A 33 -3.61 19.49 -1.69
N ASN A 34 -4.76 19.58 -1.03
CA ASN A 34 -5.85 18.61 -1.15
C ASN A 34 -6.30 18.46 -2.61
N LYS A 35 -6.55 19.58 -3.30
CA LYS A 35 -6.91 19.55 -4.72
C LYS A 35 -5.85 18.84 -5.58
N THR A 36 -4.57 19.13 -5.36
CA THR A 36 -3.48 18.53 -6.13
C THR A 36 -3.43 17.01 -5.91
N VAL A 37 -3.57 16.56 -4.66
CA VAL A 37 -3.57 15.13 -4.31
C VAL A 37 -4.79 14.43 -4.88
N ASP A 38 -5.98 15.03 -4.79
CA ASP A 38 -7.22 14.47 -5.35
C ASP A 38 -7.12 14.28 -6.88
N GLU A 39 -6.60 15.28 -7.59
CA GLU A 39 -6.40 15.20 -9.04
C GLU A 39 -5.38 14.10 -9.40
N GLN A 40 -4.29 13.99 -8.65
CA GLN A 40 -3.29 12.94 -8.83
C GLN A 40 -3.86 11.54 -8.56
N GLU A 41 -4.63 11.37 -7.48
CA GLU A 41 -5.27 10.10 -7.11
C GLU A 41 -6.25 9.61 -8.20
N ILE A 42 -7.01 10.51 -8.80
CA ILE A 42 -7.91 10.21 -9.94
C ILE A 42 -7.09 9.69 -11.12
N LEU A 43 -6.01 10.40 -11.49
CA LEU A 43 -5.15 10.01 -12.60
C LEU A 43 -4.48 8.65 -12.33
N LEU A 44 -3.91 8.48 -11.14
CA LEU A 44 -3.27 7.23 -10.73
C LEU A 44 -4.25 6.06 -10.78
N SER A 45 -5.44 6.23 -10.23
CA SER A 45 -6.46 5.18 -10.20
C SER A 45 -6.87 4.74 -11.60
N TYR A 46 -7.05 5.68 -12.51
CA TYR A 46 -7.41 5.40 -13.91
C TYR A 46 -6.29 4.64 -14.64
N VAL A 47 -5.06 5.14 -14.54
CA VAL A 47 -3.90 4.54 -15.20
C VAL A 47 -3.59 3.16 -14.61
N TYR A 48 -3.62 3.04 -13.29
CA TYR A 48 -3.39 1.78 -12.59
C TYR A 48 -4.43 0.70 -12.93
N ALA A 49 -5.70 1.08 -13.08
CA ALA A 49 -6.75 0.15 -13.53
C ALA A 49 -6.41 -0.45 -14.92
N THR A 50 -5.86 0.34 -15.82
CA THR A 50 -5.42 -0.14 -17.15
C THR A 50 -4.21 -1.06 -17.03
N VAL A 51 -3.16 -0.63 -16.31
CA VAL A 51 -1.92 -1.42 -16.13
C VAL A 51 -2.19 -2.74 -15.40
N SER A 52 -3.08 -2.74 -14.42
CA SER A 52 -3.43 -3.95 -13.65
C SER A 52 -4.17 -5.01 -14.49
N THR A 53 -4.85 -4.60 -15.57
CA THR A 53 -5.53 -5.52 -16.49
C THR A 53 -4.68 -5.91 -17.69
N ASP A 54 -3.77 -5.05 -18.12
CA ASP A 54 -2.78 -5.32 -19.16
C ASP A 54 -1.45 -4.63 -18.84
N SER A 55 -0.56 -5.36 -18.17
CA SER A 55 0.77 -4.86 -17.77
C SER A 55 1.70 -4.60 -18.95
N ARG A 56 1.32 -4.98 -20.18
CA ARG A 56 2.08 -4.72 -21.42
C ARG A 56 1.57 -3.52 -22.19
N HIS A 57 0.60 -2.80 -21.68
CA HIS A 57 0.06 -1.59 -22.32
C HIS A 57 1.08 -0.43 -22.18
N GLU A 58 1.96 -0.28 -23.19
CA GLU A 58 3.11 0.63 -23.16
C GLU A 58 2.74 2.08 -22.80
N GLN A 59 1.65 2.61 -23.38
CA GLN A 59 1.22 3.97 -23.08
C GLN A 59 0.79 4.15 -21.62
N ALA A 60 0.08 3.17 -21.04
CA ALA A 60 -0.34 3.24 -19.64
C ALA A 60 0.87 3.10 -18.70
N GLN A 61 1.85 2.27 -19.03
CA GLN A 61 3.12 2.17 -18.30
C GLN A 61 3.90 3.49 -18.33
N GLY A 62 3.94 4.17 -19.49
CA GLY A 62 4.56 5.49 -19.61
C GLY A 62 3.88 6.52 -18.71
N LEU A 63 2.53 6.60 -18.76
CA LEU A 63 1.77 7.50 -17.89
C LEU A 63 1.94 7.18 -16.40
N LEU A 64 2.01 5.89 -16.04
CA LEU A 64 2.28 5.50 -14.64
C LEU A 64 3.63 6.02 -14.17
N SER A 65 4.67 5.94 -15.00
CA SER A 65 5.98 6.50 -14.67
C SER A 65 5.95 8.02 -14.51
N GLU A 66 5.21 8.74 -15.36
CA GLU A 66 5.06 10.20 -15.23
C GLU A 66 4.33 10.57 -13.91
N ILE A 67 3.34 9.78 -13.49
CA ILE A 67 2.64 9.99 -12.20
C ILE A 67 3.56 9.69 -11.03
N GLU A 68 4.39 8.66 -11.09
CA GLU A 68 5.38 8.37 -10.05
C GLU A 68 6.44 9.48 -9.92
N ASP A 69 6.85 10.12 -11.03
CA ASP A 69 7.73 11.29 -11.00
C ASP A 69 7.05 12.50 -10.34
N LEU A 70 5.75 12.71 -10.57
CA LEU A 70 4.98 13.74 -9.87
C LEU A 70 4.88 13.45 -8.36
N ASP A 71 4.69 12.20 -7.98
CA ASP A 71 4.64 11.76 -6.59
C ASP A 71 5.97 12.04 -5.85
N ALA A 72 7.08 11.78 -6.53
CA ALA A 72 8.42 12.09 -6.02
C ALA A 72 8.61 13.61 -5.77
N ARG A 73 7.92 14.48 -6.52
CA ARG A 73 7.94 15.94 -6.31
C ARG A 73 7.01 16.41 -5.19
N ILE A 74 5.86 15.73 -5.00
CA ILE A 74 4.88 16.07 -3.95
C ILE A 74 5.37 15.62 -2.56
N SER A 75 6.04 14.49 -2.49
CA SER A 75 6.48 13.90 -1.21
C SER A 75 7.35 14.82 -0.35
N PRO A 76 8.35 15.55 -0.88
CA PRO A 76 9.11 16.55 -0.11
C PRO A 76 8.25 17.72 0.36
N LEU A 77 7.23 18.14 -0.41
CA LEU A 77 6.33 19.22 0.00
C LEU A 77 5.47 18.78 1.20
N LEU A 78 5.03 17.52 1.22
CA LEU A 78 4.33 16.98 2.39
C LEU A 78 5.22 16.97 3.64
N ALA A 79 6.52 16.67 3.50
CA ALA A 79 7.46 16.74 4.61
C ALA A 79 7.61 18.19 5.13
N ARG A 80 7.77 19.14 4.21
CA ARG A 80 7.85 20.58 4.55
C ARG A 80 6.57 21.07 5.25
N LEU A 81 5.41 20.66 4.77
CA LEU A 81 4.12 20.99 5.40
C LEU A 81 4.03 20.43 6.82
N ALA A 82 4.47 19.19 7.02
CA ALA A 82 4.47 18.56 8.34
C ALA A 82 5.37 19.33 9.35
N ASP A 83 6.57 19.70 8.93
CA ASP A 83 7.50 20.49 9.76
C ASP A 83 6.95 21.89 10.06
N TRP A 84 6.32 22.55 9.07
CA TRP A 84 5.72 23.86 9.27
C TRP A 84 4.55 23.80 10.25
N VAL A 85 3.65 22.82 10.10
CA VAL A 85 2.53 22.59 11.04
C VAL A 85 3.04 22.27 12.43
N ALA A 86 4.08 21.43 12.56
CA ALA A 86 4.68 21.10 13.84
C ALA A 86 5.30 22.33 14.52
N SER A 87 5.89 23.25 13.75
CA SER A 87 6.46 24.50 14.25
C SER A 87 5.42 25.49 14.78
N LEU A 88 4.18 25.43 14.28
CA LEU A 88 3.07 26.31 14.66
C LEU A 88 2.08 25.70 15.67
N ASP A 89 2.13 24.39 15.87
CA ASP A 89 1.13 23.58 16.58
C ASP A 89 -0.25 23.57 15.87
N ALA A 90 -0.71 22.40 15.47
CA ALA A 90 -1.99 22.24 14.76
C ALA A 90 -3.20 22.74 15.58
N ASN A 91 -3.18 22.57 16.93
CA ASN A 91 -4.23 23.08 17.80
C ASN A 91 -4.24 24.62 17.87
N ALA A 92 -3.08 25.26 17.74
CA ALA A 92 -3.01 26.72 17.67
C ALA A 92 -3.39 27.23 16.28
N LEU A 93 -2.98 26.54 15.21
CA LEU A 93 -3.24 26.92 13.82
C LEU A 93 -4.73 26.93 13.50
N GLN A 94 -5.54 25.99 14.03
CA GLN A 94 -7.00 25.96 13.87
C GLN A 94 -7.72 27.20 14.42
N GLN A 95 -7.08 28.00 15.29
CA GLN A 95 -7.68 29.21 15.84
C GLN A 95 -7.61 30.38 14.87
N VAL A 96 -6.75 30.32 13.88
CA VAL A 96 -6.48 31.40 12.91
C VAL A 96 -6.73 31.00 11.45
N SER A 97 -7.12 29.73 11.19
CA SER A 97 -7.37 29.18 9.85
C SER A 97 -8.64 28.32 9.88
N ASP A 98 -9.55 28.58 8.94
CA ASP A 98 -10.78 27.80 8.80
C ASP A 98 -10.48 26.40 8.22
N GLU A 99 -9.59 26.31 7.24
CA GLU A 99 -9.14 25.04 6.67
C GLU A 99 -8.39 24.18 7.72
N ALA A 100 -7.55 24.81 8.54
CA ALA A 100 -6.88 24.06 9.61
C ALA A 100 -7.87 23.52 10.66
N ARG A 101 -8.99 24.22 10.89
CA ARG A 101 -10.06 23.78 11.78
C ARG A 101 -10.81 22.60 11.19
N GLU A 102 -11.14 22.65 9.91
CA GLU A 102 -11.83 21.56 9.20
C GLU A 102 -10.95 20.32 9.12
N HIS A 103 -9.64 20.51 8.91
CA HIS A 103 -8.66 19.43 8.72
C HIS A 103 -7.81 19.15 9.97
N LEU A 104 -8.27 19.47 11.17
CA LEU A 104 -7.48 19.33 12.41
C LEU A 104 -6.94 17.91 12.61
N GLY A 105 -7.77 16.89 12.39
CA GLY A 105 -7.32 15.49 12.53
C GLY A 105 -6.13 15.12 11.64
N PRO A 106 -6.20 15.35 10.32
CA PRO A 106 -5.05 15.23 9.42
C PRO A 106 -3.82 16.06 9.83
N LEU A 107 -4.01 17.30 10.28
CA LEU A 107 -2.90 18.17 10.69
C LEU A 107 -2.20 17.68 11.96
N LEU A 108 -2.94 17.17 12.94
CA LEU A 108 -2.35 16.51 14.12
C LEU A 108 -1.51 15.30 13.71
N ARG A 109 -1.95 14.53 12.72
CA ARG A 109 -1.15 13.42 12.18
C ARG A 109 0.11 13.91 11.45
N LEU A 110 0.04 15.01 10.71
CA LEU A 110 1.22 15.62 10.11
C LEU A 110 2.21 16.09 11.18
N GLN A 111 1.73 16.67 12.26
CA GLN A 111 2.56 17.05 13.41
C GLN A 111 3.25 15.84 14.05
N ASP A 112 2.53 14.72 14.23
CA ASP A 112 3.12 13.46 14.68
C ASP A 112 4.15 12.91 13.66
N ARG A 113 3.89 13.07 12.35
CA ARG A 113 4.82 12.67 11.30
C ARG A 113 6.14 13.42 11.40
N ALA A 114 6.11 14.72 11.71
CA ALA A 114 7.32 15.54 11.83
C ALA A 114 8.33 14.98 12.85
N ILE A 115 7.84 14.31 13.91
CA ILE A 115 8.69 13.63 14.90
C ILE A 115 9.49 12.48 14.28
N HIS A 116 8.96 11.91 13.20
CA HIS A 116 9.52 10.74 12.50
C HIS A 116 10.04 11.08 11.10
N GLN A 117 10.42 12.32 10.85
CA GLN A 117 11.06 12.71 9.59
C GLN A 117 12.59 12.67 9.69
N MET A 118 13.20 12.38 8.55
CA MET A 118 14.62 12.64 8.32
C MET A 118 14.80 14.15 7.99
N SER A 119 16.02 14.60 7.76
CA SER A 119 16.23 15.94 7.24
C SER A 119 15.58 16.13 5.87
N GLU A 120 15.24 17.37 5.49
CA GLU A 120 14.64 17.69 4.19
C GLU A 120 15.48 17.14 3.02
N ALA A 121 16.81 17.24 3.11
CA ALA A 121 17.71 16.69 2.09
C ALA A 121 17.65 15.15 2.01
N GLU A 122 17.53 14.46 3.15
CA GLU A 122 17.42 12.99 3.18
C GLU A 122 16.04 12.52 2.67
N GLU A 123 14.95 13.21 3.03
CA GLU A 123 13.61 12.90 2.52
C GLU A 123 13.53 13.14 1.01
N GLY A 124 14.13 14.23 0.50
CA GLY A 124 14.22 14.51 -0.93
C GLY A 124 14.99 13.42 -1.68
N LEU A 125 16.19 13.08 -1.20
CA LEU A 125 17.00 12.02 -1.79
C LEU A 125 16.26 10.67 -1.76
N TYR A 126 15.57 10.35 -0.67
CA TYR A 126 14.79 9.14 -0.55
C TYR A 126 13.63 9.08 -1.57
N ALA A 127 12.94 10.21 -1.77
CA ALA A 127 11.87 10.29 -2.77
C ALA A 127 12.39 10.04 -4.19
N GLU A 128 13.52 10.68 -4.57
CA GLU A 128 14.16 10.47 -5.88
C GLU A 128 14.63 9.03 -6.09
N LEU A 129 15.29 8.43 -5.09
CA LEU A 129 15.74 7.03 -5.16
C LEU A 129 14.60 6.02 -5.14
N GLY A 130 13.45 6.37 -4.60
CA GLY A 130 12.27 5.49 -4.51
C GLY A 130 11.80 4.98 -5.86
N THR A 131 11.89 5.79 -6.92
CA THR A 131 11.47 5.43 -8.29
C THR A 131 12.29 4.28 -8.86
N THR A 132 13.60 4.23 -8.57
CA THR A 132 14.53 3.17 -9.00
C THR A 132 14.79 2.12 -7.90
N GLY A 133 14.32 2.38 -6.68
CA GLY A 133 14.37 1.51 -5.51
C GLY A 133 13.11 0.65 -5.37
N SER A 134 12.37 0.85 -4.29
CA SER A 134 11.20 0.04 -3.93
C SER A 134 10.13 -0.01 -5.02
N SER A 135 9.85 1.11 -5.70
CA SER A 135 8.87 1.14 -6.80
C SER A 135 9.30 0.25 -7.97
N ALA A 136 10.57 0.31 -8.39
CA ALA A 136 11.07 -0.54 -9.48
C ALA A 136 11.01 -2.04 -9.12
N TRP A 137 11.34 -2.41 -7.88
CA TRP A 137 11.22 -3.80 -7.41
C TRP A 137 9.75 -4.27 -7.34
N GLY A 138 8.85 -3.38 -6.94
CA GLY A 138 7.41 -3.65 -6.95
C GLY A 138 6.88 -3.88 -8.36
N ARG A 139 7.25 -3.02 -9.31
CA ARG A 139 6.89 -3.19 -10.73
C ARG A 139 7.43 -4.49 -11.30
N LEU A 140 8.71 -4.81 -11.07
CA LEU A 140 9.29 -6.08 -11.52
C LEU A 140 8.49 -7.28 -11.02
N GLN A 141 8.10 -7.30 -9.76
CA GLN A 141 7.29 -8.38 -9.19
C GLN A 141 5.92 -8.47 -9.87
N SER A 142 5.26 -7.33 -10.10
CA SER A 142 3.96 -7.25 -10.76
C SER A 142 4.04 -7.75 -12.21
N ASP A 143 5.04 -7.31 -12.97
CA ASP A 143 5.24 -7.70 -14.36
C ASP A 143 5.52 -9.20 -14.49
N LEU A 144 6.41 -9.74 -13.67
CA LEU A 144 6.72 -11.17 -13.66
C LEU A 144 5.49 -12.03 -13.34
N THR A 145 4.71 -11.62 -12.35
CA THR A 145 3.54 -12.41 -11.91
C THR A 145 2.35 -12.27 -12.85
N SER A 146 2.11 -11.10 -13.41
CA SER A 146 1.01 -10.87 -14.35
C SER A 146 1.21 -11.58 -15.70
N GLN A 147 2.46 -11.75 -16.13
CA GLN A 147 2.80 -12.43 -17.38
C GLN A 147 2.95 -13.95 -17.22
N LEU A 148 2.87 -14.46 -15.99
CA LEU A 148 3.03 -15.87 -15.71
C LEU A 148 1.84 -16.68 -16.26
N SER A 149 2.12 -17.61 -17.15
CA SER A 149 1.16 -18.57 -17.71
C SER A 149 1.61 -20.00 -17.47
N VAL A 150 0.67 -20.90 -17.30
CA VAL A 150 0.95 -22.30 -17.00
C VAL A 150 -0.04 -23.25 -17.67
N ASP A 151 0.42 -24.45 -18.02
CA ASP A 151 -0.42 -25.50 -18.54
C ASP A 151 -1.21 -26.18 -17.40
N VAL A 152 -2.54 -26.11 -17.50
CA VAL A 152 -3.47 -26.76 -16.59
C VAL A 152 -4.00 -28.02 -17.27
N HIS A 153 -3.78 -29.17 -16.65
CA HIS A 153 -4.27 -30.48 -17.15
C HIS A 153 -5.69 -30.73 -16.66
N LEU A 154 -6.67 -30.14 -17.36
CA LEU A 154 -8.09 -30.31 -17.06
C LEU A 154 -8.60 -31.68 -17.52
N PRO A 155 -9.73 -32.19 -16.98
CA PRO A 155 -10.39 -33.41 -17.49
C PRO A 155 -10.75 -33.34 -18.98
N THR A 156 -10.95 -32.13 -19.51
CA THR A 156 -11.28 -31.83 -20.91
C THR A 156 -10.04 -31.68 -21.81
N GLY A 157 -8.84 -31.76 -21.28
CA GLY A 157 -7.57 -31.58 -21.99
C GLY A 157 -6.68 -30.49 -21.37
N THR A 158 -5.46 -30.37 -21.87
CA THR A 158 -4.51 -29.36 -21.39
C THR A 158 -4.83 -27.99 -21.97
N LYS A 159 -4.85 -26.96 -21.10
CA LYS A 159 -5.08 -25.58 -21.50
C LYS A 159 -4.04 -24.67 -20.86
N THR A 160 -3.33 -23.88 -21.65
CA THR A 160 -2.44 -22.82 -21.18
C THR A 160 -3.26 -21.62 -20.71
N MET A 161 -3.04 -21.16 -19.48
CA MET A 161 -3.83 -20.09 -18.84
C MET A 161 -2.92 -19.14 -18.06
N PRO A 162 -3.23 -17.83 -18.02
CA PRO A 162 -2.61 -16.91 -17.07
C PRO A 162 -2.87 -17.35 -15.61
N ILE A 163 -1.91 -17.11 -14.73
CA ILE A 163 -1.98 -17.54 -13.32
C ILE A 163 -3.22 -17.01 -12.59
N ALA A 164 -3.66 -15.78 -12.91
CA ALA A 164 -4.88 -15.19 -12.36
C ALA A 164 -6.13 -16.00 -12.74
N ALA A 165 -6.23 -16.49 -13.98
CA ALA A 165 -7.33 -17.33 -14.43
C ALA A 165 -7.28 -18.73 -13.77
N VAL A 166 -6.08 -19.28 -13.56
CA VAL A 166 -5.88 -20.55 -12.83
C VAL A 166 -6.42 -20.44 -11.40
N ARG A 167 -6.16 -19.33 -10.72
CA ARG A 167 -6.71 -19.08 -9.37
C ARG A 167 -8.22 -19.00 -9.34
N GLY A 168 -8.84 -18.47 -10.39
CA GLY A 168 -10.31 -18.47 -10.53
C GLY A 168 -10.93 -19.86 -10.51
N LEU A 169 -10.21 -20.89 -10.96
CA LEU A 169 -10.67 -22.28 -10.93
C LEU A 169 -10.76 -22.90 -9.52
N ALA A 170 -10.23 -22.23 -8.49
CA ALA A 170 -10.33 -22.69 -7.10
C ALA A 170 -11.77 -22.78 -6.58
N THR A 171 -12.71 -22.10 -7.24
CA THR A 171 -14.16 -22.13 -6.91
C THR A 171 -14.97 -23.01 -7.83
N ASP A 172 -14.35 -23.76 -8.75
CA ASP A 172 -15.05 -24.66 -9.66
C ASP A 172 -15.78 -25.76 -8.89
N ASN A 173 -16.92 -26.23 -9.42
CA ASN A 173 -17.71 -27.31 -8.82
C ASN A 173 -16.97 -28.67 -8.89
N ASP A 174 -16.18 -28.88 -9.95
CA ASP A 174 -15.46 -30.15 -10.16
C ASP A 174 -14.16 -30.17 -9.36
N LEU A 175 -14.02 -31.14 -8.48
CA LEU A 175 -12.80 -31.41 -7.71
C LEU A 175 -11.58 -31.62 -8.60
N ALA A 176 -11.72 -32.30 -9.74
CA ALA A 176 -10.59 -32.57 -10.63
C ALA A 176 -10.06 -31.27 -11.25
N VAL A 177 -10.95 -30.32 -11.57
CA VAL A 177 -10.59 -29.00 -12.07
C VAL A 177 -9.84 -28.20 -11.00
N ARG A 178 -10.37 -28.13 -9.76
CA ARG A 178 -9.72 -27.40 -8.66
C ARG A 178 -8.34 -27.96 -8.34
N LYS A 179 -8.21 -29.30 -8.30
CA LYS A 179 -6.93 -29.97 -8.02
C LYS A 179 -5.92 -29.74 -9.13
N ALA A 180 -6.33 -29.84 -10.39
CA ALA A 180 -5.47 -29.57 -11.54
C ALA A 180 -4.96 -28.11 -11.54
N ALA A 181 -5.84 -27.16 -11.20
CA ALA A 181 -5.49 -25.76 -11.05
C ALA A 181 -4.44 -25.54 -9.94
N TYR A 182 -4.65 -26.11 -8.76
CA TYR A 182 -3.71 -26.05 -7.65
C TYR A 182 -2.33 -26.62 -8.04
N GLU A 183 -2.30 -27.80 -8.66
CA GLU A 183 -1.04 -28.44 -9.08
C GLU A 183 -0.31 -27.60 -10.14
N ALA A 184 -1.04 -26.98 -11.06
CA ALA A 184 -0.48 -26.07 -12.05
C ALA A 184 0.12 -24.81 -11.40
N GLU A 185 -0.60 -24.20 -10.46
CA GLU A 185 -0.13 -23.05 -9.68
C GLU A 185 1.16 -23.39 -8.91
N MET A 186 1.23 -24.54 -8.26
CA MET A 186 2.42 -24.99 -7.53
C MET A 186 3.63 -25.25 -8.43
N ARG A 187 3.43 -25.59 -9.70
CA ARG A 187 4.52 -25.66 -10.68
C ARG A 187 4.97 -24.30 -11.21
N ALA A 188 4.08 -23.32 -11.25
CA ALA A 188 4.36 -22.00 -11.81
C ALA A 188 5.23 -21.13 -10.88
N TRP A 189 4.89 -21.03 -9.60
CA TRP A 189 5.57 -20.12 -8.67
C TRP A 189 7.09 -20.31 -8.53
N PRO A 190 7.65 -21.50 -8.52
CA PRO A 190 9.11 -21.69 -8.47
C PRO A 190 9.85 -21.00 -9.61
N THR A 191 9.23 -20.78 -10.76
CA THR A 191 9.87 -20.16 -11.93
C THR A 191 10.22 -18.67 -11.70
N VAL A 192 9.50 -17.99 -10.83
CA VAL A 192 9.69 -16.56 -10.50
C VAL A 192 10.19 -16.35 -9.07
N ALA A 193 10.37 -17.42 -8.29
CA ALA A 193 10.65 -17.35 -6.86
C ALA A 193 11.91 -16.53 -6.52
N VAL A 194 12.99 -16.67 -7.29
CA VAL A 194 14.26 -15.96 -7.06
C VAL A 194 14.07 -14.46 -7.22
N ALA A 195 13.41 -14.03 -8.29
CA ALA A 195 13.16 -12.60 -8.56
C ALA A 195 12.20 -12.00 -7.53
N CYS A 196 11.13 -12.71 -7.17
CA CYS A 196 10.21 -12.27 -6.14
C CYS A 196 10.86 -12.19 -4.75
N ALA A 197 11.74 -13.13 -4.40
CA ALA A 197 12.51 -13.07 -3.16
C ALA A 197 13.49 -11.90 -3.14
N ALA A 198 14.16 -11.61 -4.26
CA ALA A 198 15.04 -10.45 -4.38
C ALA A 198 14.24 -9.14 -4.21
N ALA A 199 13.10 -9.01 -4.88
CA ALA A 199 12.21 -7.84 -4.76
C ALA A 199 11.74 -7.64 -3.32
N MET A 200 11.25 -8.70 -2.67
CA MET A 200 10.81 -8.63 -1.26
C MET A 200 11.94 -8.20 -0.33
N ASN A 201 13.14 -8.81 -0.46
CA ASN A 201 14.29 -8.49 0.39
C ASN A 201 14.75 -7.04 0.18
N SER A 202 14.76 -6.55 -1.06
CA SER A 202 15.16 -5.18 -1.40
C SER A 202 14.17 -4.17 -0.81
N ILE A 203 12.86 -4.35 -1.03
CA ILE A 203 11.81 -3.48 -0.49
C ILE A 203 11.83 -3.46 1.05
N LYS A 204 11.94 -4.64 1.68
CA LYS A 204 12.01 -4.73 3.16
C LYS A 204 13.31 -4.18 3.73
N GLY A 205 14.43 -4.37 3.03
CA GLY A 205 15.73 -3.80 3.41
C GLY A 205 15.71 -2.28 3.38
N GLU A 206 15.18 -1.69 2.31
CA GLU A 206 14.95 -0.24 2.18
C GLU A 206 14.05 0.27 3.30
N ALA A 207 12.86 -0.33 3.48
CA ALA A 207 11.91 0.07 4.52
C ALA A 207 12.53 0.02 5.92
N ASN A 208 13.32 -1.02 6.25
CA ASN A 208 14.00 -1.12 7.54
C ASN A 208 15.04 -0.02 7.74
N THR A 209 15.80 0.32 6.68
CA THR A 209 16.79 1.39 6.72
C THR A 209 16.14 2.74 6.96
N VAL A 210 15.08 3.05 6.22
CA VAL A 210 14.32 4.31 6.32
C VAL A 210 13.63 4.41 7.67
N ASN A 211 12.94 3.36 8.12
CA ASN A 211 12.28 3.35 9.42
C ASN A 211 13.25 3.59 10.58
N LYS A 212 14.46 3.04 10.51
CA LYS A 212 15.52 3.30 11.49
C LYS A 212 15.95 4.78 11.49
N ARG A 213 16.13 5.39 10.32
CA ARG A 213 16.48 6.80 10.18
C ARG A 213 15.38 7.73 10.67
N ARG A 214 14.14 7.37 10.39
CA ARG A 214 12.92 8.02 10.88
C ARG A 214 12.60 7.72 12.35
N GLN A 215 13.49 7.02 13.05
CA GLN A 215 13.43 6.73 14.49
C GLN A 215 12.15 5.98 14.93
N TRP A 216 11.55 5.19 14.04
CA TRP A 216 10.49 4.28 14.44
C TRP A 216 11.04 3.18 15.36
N LYS A 217 10.39 2.94 16.50
CA LYS A 217 10.82 1.92 17.49
C LYS A 217 10.74 0.51 16.93
N ALA A 218 9.70 0.24 16.14
CA ALA A 218 9.53 -1.02 15.44
C ALA A 218 8.90 -0.80 14.06
N PRO A 219 9.16 -1.68 13.07
CA PRO A 219 8.53 -1.58 11.75
C PRO A 219 7.01 -1.57 11.78
N ILE A 220 6.39 -2.24 12.79
CA ILE A 220 4.94 -2.26 12.96
C ILE A 220 4.40 -0.87 13.30
N ASP A 221 5.13 -0.05 14.06
CA ASP A 221 4.67 1.29 14.44
C ASP A 221 4.51 2.19 13.22
N ALA A 222 5.48 2.14 12.28
CA ALA A 222 5.38 2.84 11.00
C ALA A 222 4.17 2.36 10.18
N SER A 223 3.91 1.05 10.17
CA SER A 223 2.76 0.47 9.47
C SER A 223 1.43 0.88 10.11
N LEU A 224 1.33 0.89 11.42
CA LEU A 224 0.13 1.33 12.15
C LEU A 224 -0.14 2.81 11.89
N TYR A 225 0.92 3.63 11.92
CA TYR A 225 0.81 5.04 11.59
C TYR A 225 0.29 5.26 10.16
N SER A 226 0.89 4.62 9.16
CA SER A 226 0.48 4.78 7.75
C SER A 226 -0.96 4.31 7.49
N ASN A 227 -1.44 3.30 8.22
CA ASN A 227 -2.81 2.80 8.13
C ASN A 227 -3.81 3.50 9.07
N SER A 228 -3.41 4.53 9.80
CA SER A 228 -4.27 5.24 10.77
C SER A 228 -4.87 4.34 11.86
N VAL A 229 -4.13 3.31 12.27
CA VAL A 229 -4.57 2.32 13.27
C VAL A 229 -3.80 2.53 14.57
N SER A 230 -4.51 2.67 15.69
CA SER A 230 -3.88 2.73 17.01
C SER A 230 -3.37 1.35 17.46
N ASN A 231 -2.34 1.32 18.31
CA ASN A 231 -1.87 0.09 18.95
C ASN A 231 -2.99 -0.63 19.71
N ALA A 232 -3.91 0.11 20.35
CA ALA A 232 -5.04 -0.46 21.06
C ALA A 232 -6.00 -1.19 20.10
N THR A 233 -6.33 -0.55 18.97
CA THR A 233 -7.17 -1.15 17.92
C THR A 233 -6.50 -2.39 17.32
N PHE A 234 -5.21 -2.31 17.00
CA PHE A 234 -4.45 -3.44 16.48
C PHE A 234 -4.43 -4.62 17.46
N THR A 235 -4.16 -4.36 18.74
CA THR A 235 -4.15 -5.39 19.81
C THR A 235 -5.53 -6.02 19.98
N ALA A 236 -6.59 -5.22 19.96
CA ALA A 236 -7.96 -5.72 20.04
C ALA A 236 -8.31 -6.62 18.84
N MET A 237 -7.92 -6.21 17.63
CA MET A 237 -8.08 -7.01 16.40
C MET A 237 -7.33 -8.35 16.51
N GLN A 238 -6.05 -8.34 16.91
CA GLN A 238 -5.26 -9.56 17.08
C GLN A 238 -5.85 -10.49 18.14
N SER A 239 -6.36 -9.94 19.24
CA SER A 239 -7.02 -10.71 20.30
C SER A 239 -8.30 -11.36 19.81
N ALA A 240 -9.13 -10.62 19.07
CA ALA A 240 -10.36 -11.14 18.47
C ALA A 240 -10.09 -12.27 17.44
N ILE A 241 -9.10 -12.07 16.56
CA ILE A 241 -8.66 -13.10 15.62
C ILE A 241 -8.20 -14.36 16.38
N SER A 242 -7.33 -14.19 17.38
CA SER A 242 -6.80 -15.31 18.16
C SER A 242 -7.92 -16.08 18.89
N ALA A 243 -8.89 -15.37 19.45
CA ALA A 243 -10.05 -15.97 20.13
C ALA A 243 -10.96 -16.75 19.17
N SER A 244 -11.06 -16.33 17.90
CA SER A 244 -11.90 -16.97 16.89
C SER A 244 -11.23 -18.18 16.19
N LEU A 245 -9.89 -18.36 16.32
CA LEU A 245 -9.19 -19.47 15.66
C LEU A 245 -9.75 -20.87 15.94
N PRO A 246 -10.24 -21.21 17.15
CA PRO A 246 -10.87 -22.50 17.40
C PRO A 246 -12.12 -22.73 16.54
N ASP A 247 -12.92 -21.68 16.29
CA ASP A 247 -14.11 -21.76 15.46
C ASP A 247 -13.77 -21.95 13.98
N PHE A 248 -12.76 -21.21 13.48
CA PHE A 248 -12.24 -21.42 12.13
C PHE A 248 -11.70 -22.84 11.93
N ARG A 249 -10.97 -23.38 12.93
CA ARG A 249 -10.49 -24.77 12.87
C ARG A 249 -11.65 -25.77 12.85
N ARG A 250 -12.70 -25.51 13.62
CA ARG A 250 -13.92 -26.34 13.61
C ARG A 250 -14.61 -26.30 12.24
N TRP A 251 -14.78 -25.09 11.69
CA TRP A 251 -15.33 -24.89 10.35
C TRP A 251 -14.54 -25.65 9.29
N MET A 252 -13.21 -25.52 9.29
CA MET A 252 -12.33 -26.23 8.34
C MET A 252 -12.47 -27.75 8.45
N ARG A 253 -12.61 -28.30 9.66
CA ARG A 253 -12.81 -29.75 9.86
C ARG A 253 -14.15 -30.21 9.31
N VAL A 254 -15.22 -29.47 9.57
CA VAL A 254 -16.54 -29.77 9.03
C VAL A 254 -16.53 -29.72 7.51
N LYS A 255 -15.93 -28.66 6.94
CA LYS A 255 -15.78 -28.54 5.48
C LYS A 255 -14.97 -29.69 4.88
N ALA A 256 -13.89 -30.10 5.53
CA ALA A 256 -13.10 -31.27 5.13
C ALA A 256 -13.94 -32.53 5.07
N GLN A 257 -14.75 -32.81 6.10
CA GLN A 257 -15.65 -33.97 6.12
C GLN A 257 -16.68 -33.95 4.99
N LEU A 258 -17.26 -32.78 4.70
CA LEU A 258 -18.22 -32.61 3.61
C LEU A 258 -17.61 -32.85 2.22
N HIS A 259 -16.31 -32.59 2.07
CA HIS A 259 -15.56 -32.87 0.83
C HIS A 259 -14.89 -34.28 0.81
N GLY A 260 -15.02 -35.06 1.88
CA GLY A 260 -14.41 -36.41 1.98
C GLY A 260 -12.90 -36.36 2.27
N ASP A 261 -12.36 -35.22 2.71
CA ASP A 261 -10.97 -35.10 3.13
C ASP A 261 -10.75 -35.72 4.52
N THR A 262 -9.79 -36.65 4.64
CA THR A 262 -9.55 -37.43 5.88
C THR A 262 -8.44 -36.85 6.76
N ASN A 263 -7.50 -36.12 6.18
CA ASN A 263 -6.30 -35.58 6.86
C ASN A 263 -6.33 -34.05 7.06
N GLY A 264 -7.52 -33.47 7.15
CA GLY A 264 -7.73 -32.02 7.19
C GLY A 264 -8.18 -31.50 5.83
N LEU A 265 -8.59 -30.22 5.78
CA LEU A 265 -9.11 -29.60 4.56
C LEU A 265 -7.99 -29.45 3.52
N SER A 266 -8.14 -30.09 2.38
CA SER A 266 -7.21 -29.93 1.26
C SER A 266 -7.24 -28.50 0.73
N TRP A 267 -6.06 -27.97 0.31
CA TRP A 267 -5.98 -26.59 -0.17
C TRP A 267 -6.92 -26.30 -1.34
N TRP A 268 -7.07 -27.22 -2.28
CA TRP A 268 -8.00 -27.10 -3.40
C TRP A 268 -9.49 -27.19 -3.02
N ASN A 269 -9.80 -27.53 -1.78
CA ASN A 269 -11.16 -27.55 -1.24
C ASN A 269 -11.46 -26.32 -0.36
N LEU A 270 -10.47 -25.44 -0.11
CA LEU A 270 -10.66 -24.28 0.75
C LEU A 270 -11.77 -23.35 0.24
N PHE A 271 -11.81 -23.09 -1.06
CA PHE A 271 -12.81 -22.23 -1.72
C PHE A 271 -13.87 -23.04 -2.49
N ALA A 272 -13.84 -24.37 -2.38
CA ALA A 272 -14.83 -25.22 -3.04
C ALA A 272 -16.26 -24.90 -2.59
N PRO A 273 -17.24 -24.81 -3.50
CA PRO A 273 -18.64 -24.65 -3.15
C PRO A 273 -19.15 -25.87 -2.37
N LEU A 274 -20.11 -25.65 -1.48
CA LEU A 274 -20.86 -26.70 -0.81
C LEU A 274 -22.24 -26.75 -1.46
N HIS A 275 -22.57 -27.89 -2.02
CA HIS A 275 -23.93 -28.18 -2.45
C HIS A 275 -24.69 -28.71 -1.23
N ILE A 276 -25.51 -27.86 -0.61
CA ILE A 276 -26.38 -28.19 0.53
C ILE A 276 -27.78 -28.44 -0.01
#